data_f42d2e296151b1b93bb83608e3743c97
#
_entry.id   f42d2e296151b1b93bb83608e3743c97
#
_cell.length_a   1.000
_cell.length_b   1.000
_cell.length_c   1.000
_cell.angle_alpha   90.00
_cell.angle_beta   90.00
_cell.angle_gamma   90.00
#
_symmetry.space_group_name_H-M   'P 1'
#
loop_
_entity.id
_entity.type
_entity.pdbx_description
1 polymer ?
#
loop_
_entity_poly.entity_id
_entity_poly.type
_entity_poly.pdbx_seq_one_letter_code
_entity_poly.pdbx_strand_id
1 'polypeptide(L)'
;MLKVYLNELRKVKRQKTVRMIMLVGVLMPTFSFALCLHNGYRFRNLVGMNILLGNFLVAPFLFSIILVMLFSMEEQNDTLKTILVTAVPKSKILLSKIEVAFTFVLIFSIINCLYTFAGGIFLGMSSAFVLKALKALFITVIAA
;
A
#
# COMPACT_ATOMS: atom_id res chain seq x y z
N MET A 1 -9.99 -20.71 -4.44
CA MET A 1 -9.24 -19.46 -4.42
C MET A 1 -9.66 -18.58 -3.25
N LEU A 2 -10.89 -18.12 -3.17
CA LEU A 2 -11.36 -17.15 -2.15
C LEU A 2 -11.07 -17.56 -0.70
N LYS A 3 -11.28 -18.83 -0.33
CA LYS A 3 -11.01 -19.32 1.03
C LYS A 3 -9.52 -19.25 1.40
N VAL A 4 -8.62 -19.56 0.46
CA VAL A 4 -7.17 -19.49 0.68
C VAL A 4 -6.74 -18.04 0.86
N TYR A 5 -7.18 -17.14 -0.03
CA TYR A 5 -6.94 -15.70 0.06
C TYR A 5 -7.42 -15.10 1.39
N LEU A 6 -8.65 -15.40 1.82
CA LEU A 6 -9.21 -14.90 3.08
C LEU A 6 -8.42 -15.38 4.32
N ASN A 7 -7.93 -16.60 4.28
CA ASN A 7 -7.10 -17.13 5.37
C ASN A 7 -5.75 -16.42 5.45
N GLU A 8 -5.10 -16.22 4.30
CA GLU A 8 -3.85 -15.46 4.22
C GLU A 8 -4.04 -14.01 4.68
N LEU A 9 -5.10 -13.37 4.26
CA LEU A 9 -5.43 -11.98 4.66
C LEU A 9 -5.67 -11.87 6.18
N ARG A 10 -6.33 -12.86 6.80
CA ARG A 10 -6.51 -12.91 8.26
C ARG A 10 -5.19 -13.08 9.01
N LYS A 11 -4.29 -13.93 8.51
CA LYS A 11 -2.95 -14.11 9.10
C LYS A 11 -2.19 -12.78 9.11
N VAL A 12 -2.14 -12.10 7.97
CA VAL A 12 -1.43 -10.83 7.80
C VAL A 12 -2.02 -9.73 8.68
N LYS A 13 -3.35 -9.59 8.73
CA LYS A 13 -4.02 -8.58 9.55
C LYS A 13 -3.71 -8.70 11.05
N ARG A 14 -3.46 -9.92 11.54
CA ARG A 14 -3.15 -10.19 12.97
C ARG A 14 -1.71 -9.82 13.35
N GLN A 15 -0.83 -9.66 12.39
CA GLN A 15 0.59 -9.39 12.63
C GLN A 15 0.83 -7.94 13.06
N LYS A 16 1.58 -7.80 14.17
CA LYS A 16 2.00 -6.47 14.67
C LYS A 16 2.84 -5.73 13.64
N THR A 17 3.73 -6.44 12.96
CA THR A 17 4.63 -5.88 11.93
C THR A 17 3.86 -5.22 10.80
N VAL A 18 2.79 -5.86 10.28
CA VAL A 18 1.97 -5.28 9.20
C VAL A 18 1.27 -4.00 9.66
N ARG A 19 0.75 -4.01 10.89
CA ARG A 19 0.12 -2.80 11.46
C ARG A 19 1.11 -1.65 11.59
N MET A 20 2.35 -1.93 12.02
CA MET A 20 3.41 -0.92 12.11
C MET A 20 3.78 -0.37 10.73
N ILE A 21 3.92 -1.24 9.73
CA ILE A 21 4.24 -0.84 8.35
C ILE A 21 3.11 0.02 7.76
N MET A 22 1.86 -0.37 7.97
CA MET A 22 0.71 0.43 7.52
C MET A 22 0.65 1.79 8.22
N LEU A 23 1.01 1.85 9.49
CA LEU A 23 1.09 3.10 10.26
C LEU A 23 2.18 4.02 9.67
N VAL A 24 3.37 3.49 9.40
CA VAL A 24 4.44 4.24 8.70
C VAL A 24 3.97 4.72 7.33
N GLY A 25 3.26 3.88 6.58
CA GLY A 25 2.68 4.24 5.29
C GLY A 25 1.69 5.41 5.36
N VAL A 26 0.92 5.53 6.45
CA VAL A 26 0.01 6.67 6.69
C VAL A 26 0.77 7.91 7.14
N LEU A 27 1.85 7.76 7.91
CA LEU A 27 2.66 8.89 8.37
C LEU A 27 3.36 9.63 7.22
N MET A 28 3.75 8.95 6.16
CA MET A 28 4.43 9.56 5.00
C MET A 28 3.59 10.66 4.32
N PRO A 29 2.33 10.44 3.90
CA PRO A 29 1.52 11.50 3.32
C PRO A 29 1.17 12.60 4.31
N THR A 30 1.01 12.30 5.61
CA THR A 30 0.82 13.34 6.64
C THR A 30 2.04 14.23 6.79
N PHE A 31 3.23 13.65 6.74
CA PHE A 31 4.50 14.40 6.78
C PHE A 31 4.66 15.29 5.54
N SER A 32 4.36 14.76 4.35
CA SER A 32 4.37 15.54 3.10
C SER A 32 3.41 16.72 3.16
N PHE A 33 2.22 16.52 3.72
CA PHE A 33 1.22 17.57 3.92
C PHE A 33 1.71 18.64 4.91
N ALA A 34 2.25 18.23 6.06
CA ALA A 34 2.80 19.12 7.06
C ALA A 34 3.95 19.99 6.51
N LEU A 35 4.87 19.39 5.73
CA LEU A 35 5.94 20.13 5.05
C LEU A 35 5.40 21.16 4.06
N CYS A 36 4.37 20.82 3.32
CA CYS A 36 3.74 21.76 2.37
C CYS A 36 3.12 22.95 3.10
N LEU A 37 2.46 22.74 4.23
CA LEU A 37 1.87 23.80 5.04
C LEU A 37 2.96 24.70 5.65
N HIS A 38 4.02 24.11 6.22
CA HIS A 38 5.09 24.85 6.88
C HIS A 38 5.88 25.74 5.92
N ASN A 39 6.18 25.22 4.72
CA ASN A 39 7.01 25.92 3.73
C ASN A 39 6.21 26.76 2.73
N GLY A 40 4.88 26.85 2.86
CA GLY A 40 4.01 27.57 1.93
C GLY A 40 4.05 27.01 0.50
N TYR A 41 4.36 25.73 0.32
CA TYR A 41 4.43 25.10 -0.99
C TYR A 41 3.05 25.03 -1.66
N ARG A 42 3.05 25.14 -3.00
CA ARG A 42 1.83 25.00 -3.79
C ARG A 42 1.37 23.54 -3.84
N PHE A 43 0.08 23.35 -4.03
CA PHE A 43 -0.54 22.00 -4.17
C PHE A 43 0.17 21.07 -5.17
N ARG A 44 0.71 21.61 -6.27
CA ARG A 44 1.50 20.84 -7.24
C ARG A 44 2.69 20.12 -6.60
N ASN A 45 3.35 20.75 -5.63
CA ASN A 45 4.47 20.15 -4.92
C ASN A 45 4.02 19.03 -3.99
N LEU A 46 2.87 19.18 -3.33
CA LEU A 46 2.26 18.12 -2.51
C LEU A 46 1.93 16.88 -3.37
N VAL A 47 1.32 17.08 -4.53
CA VAL A 47 1.04 15.98 -5.47
C VAL A 47 2.34 15.31 -5.93
N GLY A 48 3.35 16.08 -6.32
CA GLY A 48 4.65 15.56 -6.71
C GLY A 48 5.35 14.76 -5.61
N MET A 49 5.34 15.26 -4.38
CA MET A 49 5.89 14.55 -3.22
C MET A 49 5.15 13.24 -2.93
N ASN A 50 3.81 13.24 -2.97
CA ASN A 50 3.02 12.03 -2.74
C ASN A 50 3.21 10.99 -3.85
N ILE A 51 3.39 11.40 -5.10
CA ILE A 51 3.73 10.49 -6.20
C ILE A 51 5.12 9.89 -5.99
N LEU A 52 6.14 10.72 -5.78
CA LEU A 52 7.51 10.25 -5.65
C LEU A 52 7.74 9.42 -4.39
N LEU A 53 7.38 9.93 -3.22
CA LEU A 53 7.61 9.25 -1.96
C LEU A 53 6.60 8.12 -1.73
N GLY A 54 5.31 8.37 -1.97
CA GLY A 54 4.27 7.38 -1.72
C GLY A 54 4.29 6.23 -2.73
N ASN A 55 4.08 6.52 -3.99
CA ASN A 55 3.87 5.48 -4.98
C ASN A 55 5.17 4.87 -5.52
N PHE A 56 6.20 5.68 -5.81
CA PHE A 56 7.44 5.15 -6.36
C PHE A 56 8.37 4.54 -5.32
N LEU A 57 8.37 5.06 -4.10
CA LEU A 57 9.30 4.60 -3.08
C LEU A 57 8.62 3.67 -2.08
N VAL A 58 7.56 4.12 -1.42
CA VAL A 58 6.94 3.37 -0.31
C VAL A 58 6.12 2.18 -0.80
N ALA A 59 5.37 2.28 -1.90
CA ALA A 59 4.52 1.19 -2.37
C ALA A 59 5.31 -0.09 -2.75
N PRO A 60 6.43 -0.05 -3.52
CA PRO A 60 7.23 -1.24 -3.80
C PRO A 60 7.87 -1.84 -2.54
N PHE A 61 8.32 -0.99 -1.59
CA PHE A 61 8.83 -1.47 -0.31
C PHE A 61 7.77 -2.19 0.50
N LEU A 62 6.56 -1.64 0.61
CA LEU A 62 5.44 -2.29 1.27
C LEU A 62 5.13 -3.65 0.65
N PHE A 63 5.06 -3.71 -0.66
CA PHE A 63 4.81 -4.96 -1.38
C PHE A 63 5.87 -6.02 -1.05
N SER A 64 7.14 -5.65 -1.16
CA SER A 64 8.27 -6.56 -0.90
C SER A 64 8.28 -7.06 0.55
N ILE A 65 8.11 -6.17 1.52
CA ILE A 65 8.12 -6.53 2.95
C ILE A 65 6.94 -7.47 3.28
N ILE A 66 5.74 -7.19 2.77
CA ILE A 66 4.58 -8.05 3.02
C ILE A 66 4.78 -9.43 2.41
N LEU A 67 5.35 -9.52 1.19
CA LEU A 67 5.67 -10.80 0.57
C LEU A 67 6.68 -11.59 1.39
N VAL A 68 7.81 -10.99 1.73
CA VAL A 68 8.86 -11.64 2.54
C VAL A 68 8.27 -12.14 3.86
N MET A 69 7.45 -11.32 4.51
CA MET A 69 6.80 -11.68 5.75
C MET A 69 5.86 -12.89 5.62
N LEU A 70 5.06 -12.94 4.54
CA LEU A 70 4.17 -14.07 4.27
C LEU A 70 4.92 -15.38 4.07
N PHE A 71 6.10 -15.34 3.45
CA PHE A 71 6.96 -16.52 3.31
C PHE A 71 7.64 -16.89 4.62
N SER A 72 8.23 -15.94 5.32
CA SER A 72 8.91 -16.16 6.59
C SER A 72 7.99 -16.75 7.67
N MET A 73 6.72 -16.35 7.69
CA MET A 73 5.74 -16.94 8.62
C MET A 73 5.50 -18.44 8.39
N GLU A 74 5.52 -18.88 7.15
CA GLU A 74 5.33 -20.30 6.82
C GLU A 74 6.58 -21.11 7.18
N GLU A 75 7.75 -20.54 6.99
CA GLU A 75 9.00 -21.13 7.37
C GLU A 75 9.12 -21.30 8.90
N GLN A 76 8.83 -20.24 9.65
CA GLN A 76 8.88 -20.24 11.12
C GLN A 76 7.87 -21.21 11.77
N ASN A 77 6.75 -21.46 11.14
CA ASN A 77 5.70 -22.35 11.67
C ASN A 77 5.82 -23.80 11.15
N ASP A 78 6.89 -24.18 10.45
CA ASP A 78 7.08 -25.48 9.79
C ASP A 78 5.91 -25.89 8.86
N THR A 79 5.05 -24.94 8.51
CA THR A 79 3.88 -25.20 7.65
C THR A 79 4.26 -25.37 6.19
N LEU A 80 5.45 -24.96 5.79
CA LEU A 80 5.99 -25.16 4.43
C LEU A 80 5.96 -26.63 4.03
N LYS A 81 6.39 -27.54 4.94
CA LYS A 81 6.39 -29.00 4.68
C LYS A 81 4.96 -29.51 4.46
N THR A 82 4.02 -29.06 5.29
CA THR A 82 2.60 -29.43 5.19
C THR A 82 1.97 -28.90 3.90
N ILE A 83 2.28 -27.66 3.50
CA ILE A 83 1.81 -27.04 2.27
C ILE A 83 2.35 -27.77 1.03
N LEU A 84 3.58 -28.27 1.09
CA LEU A 84 4.19 -29.02 -0.01
C LEU A 84 3.56 -30.41 -0.23
N VAL A 85 2.95 -30.98 0.80
CA VAL A 85 2.29 -32.31 0.76
C VAL A 85 0.79 -32.19 0.48
N THR A 86 0.20 -30.99 0.62
CA THR A 86 -1.23 -30.79 0.34
C THR A 86 -1.54 -30.90 -1.15
N ALA A 87 -2.76 -31.40 -1.45
CA ALA A 87 -3.27 -31.51 -2.83
C ALA A 87 -3.54 -30.16 -3.53
N VAL A 88 -3.27 -29.03 -2.85
CA VAL A 88 -3.44 -27.70 -3.44
C VAL A 88 -2.24 -27.35 -4.31
N PRO A 89 -2.41 -26.98 -5.58
CA PRO A 89 -1.30 -26.64 -6.47
C PRO A 89 -0.55 -25.41 -5.93
N LYS A 90 0.78 -25.52 -5.87
CA LYS A 90 1.72 -24.52 -5.32
C LYS A 90 1.51 -23.13 -5.95
N SER A 91 1.19 -23.09 -7.25
CA SER A 91 0.89 -21.84 -7.96
C SER A 91 -0.29 -21.07 -7.37
N LYS A 92 -1.34 -21.77 -6.89
CA LYS A 92 -2.50 -21.14 -6.27
C LYS A 92 -2.15 -20.50 -4.93
N ILE A 93 -1.25 -21.13 -4.16
CA ILE A 93 -0.79 -20.58 -2.88
C ILE A 93 0.08 -19.34 -3.12
N LEU A 94 1.00 -19.41 -4.06
CA LEU A 94 1.83 -18.27 -4.43
C LEU A 94 0.98 -17.09 -4.92
N LEU A 95 0.01 -17.35 -5.81
CA LEU A 95 -0.88 -16.33 -6.33
C LEU A 95 -1.68 -15.64 -5.22
N SER A 96 -2.22 -16.42 -4.26
CA SER A 96 -2.97 -15.85 -3.13
C SER A 96 -2.12 -14.91 -2.26
N LYS A 97 -0.84 -15.18 -2.10
CA LYS A 97 0.08 -14.29 -1.36
C LYS A 97 0.34 -12.98 -2.10
N ILE A 98 0.53 -13.07 -3.41
CA ILE A 98 0.70 -11.88 -4.26
C ILE A 98 -0.57 -11.03 -4.23
N GLU A 99 -1.75 -11.64 -4.33
CA GLU A 99 -3.04 -10.94 -4.23
C GLU A 99 -3.22 -10.23 -2.89
N VAL A 100 -2.80 -10.87 -1.78
CA VAL A 100 -2.85 -10.25 -0.44
C VAL A 100 -1.90 -9.06 -0.36
N ALA A 101 -0.64 -9.19 -0.81
CA ALA A 101 0.31 -8.10 -0.81
C ALA A 101 -0.20 -6.92 -1.66
N PHE A 102 -0.74 -7.21 -2.85
CA PHE A 102 -1.33 -6.20 -3.73
C PHE A 102 -2.52 -5.48 -3.08
N THR A 103 -3.36 -6.19 -2.34
CA THR A 103 -4.48 -5.58 -1.61
C THR A 103 -4.01 -4.52 -0.60
N PHE A 104 -2.92 -4.78 0.13
CA PHE A 104 -2.35 -3.80 1.07
C PHE A 104 -1.78 -2.58 0.35
N VAL A 105 -1.13 -2.76 -0.79
CA VAL A 105 -0.63 -1.65 -1.63
C VAL A 105 -1.79 -0.81 -2.16
N LEU A 106 -2.88 -1.44 -2.59
CA LEU A 106 -4.09 -0.71 -3.02
C LEU A 106 -4.69 0.12 -1.87
N ILE A 107 -4.80 -0.45 -0.67
CA ILE A 107 -5.29 0.28 0.51
C ILE A 107 -4.39 1.49 0.79
N PHE A 108 -3.07 1.32 0.79
CA PHE A 108 -2.11 2.39 0.96
C PHE A 108 -2.28 3.49 -0.09
N SER A 109 -2.44 3.11 -1.36
CA SER A 109 -2.63 4.04 -2.45
C SER A 109 -3.93 4.84 -2.34
N ILE A 110 -5.03 4.19 -1.92
CA ILE A 110 -6.30 4.88 -1.63
C ILE A 110 -6.12 5.92 -0.53
N ILE A 111 -5.40 5.58 0.54
CA ILE A 111 -5.09 6.51 1.62
C ILE A 111 -4.31 7.72 1.10
N ASN A 112 -3.29 7.51 0.26
CA ASN A 112 -2.53 8.60 -0.37
C ASN A 112 -3.42 9.51 -1.24
N CYS A 113 -4.35 8.92 -2.00
CA CYS A 113 -5.32 9.68 -2.80
C CYS A 113 -6.22 10.55 -1.92
N LEU A 114 -6.72 9.99 -0.80
CA LEU A 114 -7.56 10.73 0.14
C LEU A 114 -6.82 11.91 0.79
N TYR A 115 -5.57 11.71 1.20
CA TYR A 115 -4.73 12.80 1.73
C TYR A 115 -4.46 13.89 0.72
N THR A 116 -4.20 13.52 -0.55
CA THR A 116 -3.99 14.49 -1.62
C THR A 116 -5.27 15.29 -1.91
N PHE A 117 -6.42 14.62 -1.87
CA PHE A 117 -7.73 15.27 -2.02
C PHE A 117 -8.02 16.26 -0.90
N ALA A 118 -7.86 15.82 0.35
CA ALA A 118 -8.03 16.66 1.53
C ALA A 118 -7.09 17.88 1.49
N GLY A 119 -5.80 17.65 1.18
CA GLY A 119 -4.82 18.73 1.02
C GLY A 119 -5.18 19.74 -0.06
N GLY A 120 -5.74 19.28 -1.18
CA GLY A 120 -6.22 20.16 -2.25
C GLY A 120 -7.36 21.08 -1.81
N ILE A 121 -8.31 20.55 -1.05
CA ILE A 121 -9.42 21.34 -0.49
C ILE A 121 -8.91 22.37 0.50
N PHE A 122 -8.04 21.98 1.42
CA PHE A 122 -7.46 22.89 2.42
C PHE A 122 -6.66 24.03 1.79
N LEU A 123 -5.99 23.78 0.65
CA LEU A 123 -5.22 24.79 -0.07
C LEU A 123 -6.09 25.65 -1.03
N GLY A 124 -7.42 25.51 -0.99
CA GLY A 124 -8.36 26.34 -1.76
C GLY A 124 -8.31 26.13 -3.28
N MET A 125 -7.89 24.94 -3.74
CA MET A 125 -7.81 24.64 -5.16
C MET A 125 -9.17 24.29 -5.77
N SER A 126 -9.35 24.60 -7.07
CA SER A 126 -10.55 24.21 -7.78
C SER A 126 -10.69 22.68 -7.87
N SER A 127 -11.91 22.18 -7.71
CA SER A 127 -12.22 20.75 -7.74
C SER A 127 -11.75 20.05 -9.03
N ALA A 128 -11.77 20.74 -10.15
CA ALA A 128 -11.29 20.22 -11.43
C ALA A 128 -9.78 19.93 -11.45
N PHE A 129 -8.97 20.74 -10.77
CA PHE A 129 -7.53 20.53 -10.68
C PHE A 129 -7.19 19.37 -9.73
N VAL A 130 -7.89 19.27 -8.61
CA VAL A 130 -7.76 18.16 -7.67
C VAL A 130 -8.10 16.84 -8.35
N LEU A 131 -9.15 16.80 -9.15
CA LEU A 131 -9.55 15.60 -9.90
C LEU A 131 -8.50 15.17 -10.93
N LYS A 132 -7.84 16.10 -11.61
CA LYS A 132 -6.71 15.80 -12.53
C LYS A 132 -5.53 15.20 -11.78
N ALA A 133 -5.18 15.74 -10.60
CA ALA A 133 -4.13 15.22 -9.75
C ALA A 133 -4.41 13.80 -9.24
N LEU A 134 -5.66 13.52 -8.86
CA LEU A 134 -6.10 12.17 -8.46
C LEU A 134 -6.01 11.16 -9.61
N LYS A 135 -6.39 11.55 -10.83
CA LYS A 135 -6.22 10.70 -12.02
C LYS A 135 -4.74 10.36 -12.24
N ALA A 136 -3.84 11.34 -12.13
CA ALA A 136 -2.40 11.10 -12.27
C ALA A 136 -1.87 10.13 -11.20
N LEU A 137 -2.27 10.29 -9.92
CA LEU A 137 -1.93 9.38 -8.84
C LEU A 137 -2.44 7.96 -9.12
N PHE A 138 -3.66 7.81 -9.60
CA PHE A 138 -4.24 6.50 -9.90
C PHE A 138 -3.51 5.79 -11.05
N ILE A 139 -3.14 6.54 -12.09
CA ILE A 139 -2.36 5.99 -13.21
C ILE A 139 -0.97 5.52 -12.75
N THR A 140 -0.31 6.28 -11.87
CA THR A 140 1.01 5.89 -11.33
C THR A 140 0.96 4.64 -10.46
N VAL A 141 -0.16 4.38 -9.78
CA VAL A 141 -0.38 3.13 -9.00
C VAL A 141 -0.53 1.91 -9.90
N ILE A 142 -1.19 2.07 -11.06
CA ILE A 142 -1.35 0.97 -12.03
C ILE A 142 -0.04 0.68 -12.74
N ALA A 143 0.81 1.71 -12.92
CA ALA A 143 2.08 1.60 -13.63
C ALA A 143 3.25 1.13 -12.74
N ALA A 144 3.10 1.15 -11.42
CA ALA A 144 4.10 0.69 -10.44
C ALA A 144 3.92 -0.79 -10.11
#